data_8cdc52ee6df0d932dc05f4fb46ef5512
#
_entry.id   8cdc52ee6df0d932dc05f4fb46ef5512
#
_cell.length_a   1.000
_cell.length_b   1.000
_cell.length_c   1.000
_cell.angle_alpha   90.00
_cell.angle_beta   90.00
_cell.angle_gamma   90.00
#
_symmetry.space_group_name_H-M   'P 1'
#
loop_
_entity.id
_entity.type
_entity.pdbx_description
1 polymer ?
#
loop_
_entity_poly.entity_id
_entity_poly.type
_entity_poly.pdbx_seq_one_letter_code
_entity_poly.pdbx_strand_id
1 'polypeptide(L)'
;DLRIFAIAQALEEGYSVERIEQLTKIDVWFISRLKNIVDIKHELQEYNAIEDLPDNMLLKAKQAGFSDFQIARFVLKPKSGNMEKENLAARNHRKERGILPSVKRINTVASEQTIFTSLTCHSLSQQSPTR
;
A
#
# COMPACT_ATOMS: atom_id res chain seq x y z
N ASP A 1 -4.79 7.17 -22.11
CA ASP A 1 -4.57 7.16 -20.66
C ASP A 1 -3.71 6.03 -20.13
N LEU A 2 -2.83 5.48 -20.97
CA LEU A 2 -1.86 4.47 -20.56
C LEU A 2 -0.57 5.07 -19.97
N ARG A 3 -0.48 6.40 -19.87
CA ARG A 3 0.74 7.11 -19.41
C ARG A 3 1.20 6.66 -18.02
N ILE A 4 0.27 6.48 -17.09
CA ILE A 4 0.61 6.08 -15.71
C ILE A 4 1.27 4.71 -15.68
N PHE A 5 0.79 3.78 -16.50
CA PHE A 5 1.39 2.44 -16.60
C PHE A 5 2.76 2.47 -17.27
N ALA A 6 2.95 3.30 -18.30
CA ALA A 6 4.25 3.49 -18.93
C ALA A 6 5.27 4.11 -17.98
N ILE A 7 4.87 5.08 -17.15
CA ILE A 7 5.74 5.66 -16.11
C ILE A 7 6.07 4.61 -15.04
N ALA A 8 5.09 3.84 -14.59
CA ALA A 8 5.33 2.77 -13.62
C ALA A 8 6.31 1.72 -14.18
N GLN A 9 6.15 1.33 -15.44
CA GLN A 9 7.07 0.41 -16.10
C GLN A 9 8.48 1.01 -16.22
N ALA A 10 8.61 2.26 -16.62
CA ALA A 10 9.91 2.93 -16.69
C ALA A 10 10.61 2.96 -15.32
N LEU A 11 9.87 3.19 -14.24
CA LEU A 11 10.39 3.15 -12.88
C LEU A 11 10.86 1.72 -12.50
N GLU A 12 10.11 0.68 -12.89
CA GLU A 12 10.48 -0.72 -12.70
C GLU A 12 11.76 -1.10 -13.50
N GLU A 13 11.97 -0.48 -14.66
CA GLU A 13 13.15 -0.63 -15.49
C GLU A 13 14.37 0.20 -14.99
N GLY A 14 14.18 0.98 -13.92
CA GLY A 14 15.24 1.72 -13.25
C GLY A 14 15.51 3.13 -13.80
N TYR A 15 14.59 3.69 -14.59
CA TYR A 15 14.70 5.09 -15.01
C TYR A 15 14.58 6.01 -13.80
N SER A 16 15.42 7.07 -13.77
CA SER A 16 15.36 8.07 -12.71
C SER A 16 14.12 8.97 -12.85
N VAL A 17 13.68 9.51 -11.70
CA VAL A 17 12.54 10.44 -11.65
C VAL A 17 12.78 11.65 -12.55
N GLU A 18 14.01 12.20 -12.54
CA GLU A 18 14.40 13.35 -13.33
C GLU A 18 14.34 13.05 -14.84
N ARG A 19 14.76 11.84 -15.23
CA ARG A 19 14.70 11.43 -16.63
C ARG A 19 13.26 11.30 -17.13
N ILE A 20 12.38 10.75 -16.30
CA ILE A 20 10.96 10.61 -16.62
C ILE A 20 10.29 11.99 -16.68
N GLU A 21 10.62 12.91 -15.77
CA GLU A 21 10.14 14.30 -15.81
C GLU A 21 10.56 14.99 -17.11
N GLN A 22 11.83 14.90 -17.51
CA GLN A 22 12.34 15.49 -18.74
C GLN A 22 11.57 15.01 -19.99
N LEU A 23 11.21 13.72 -20.03
CA LEU A 23 10.52 13.10 -21.16
C LEU A 23 9.02 13.42 -21.18
N THR A 24 8.38 13.42 -20.01
CA THR A 24 6.92 13.48 -19.87
C THR A 24 6.39 14.88 -19.54
N LYS A 25 7.24 15.74 -18.99
CA LYS A 25 6.88 17.04 -18.40
C LYS A 25 5.84 16.92 -17.27
N ILE A 26 5.79 15.78 -16.62
CA ILE A 26 4.96 15.55 -15.44
C ILE A 26 5.78 15.95 -14.22
N ASP A 27 5.13 16.63 -13.28
CA ASP A 27 5.75 17.11 -12.06
C ASP A 27 6.42 15.97 -11.26
N VAL A 28 7.64 16.22 -10.79
CA VAL A 28 8.48 15.32 -10.01
C VAL A 28 7.72 14.75 -8.80
N TRP A 29 6.85 15.53 -8.18
CA TRP A 29 6.07 15.09 -7.03
C TRP A 29 5.20 13.87 -7.37
N PHE A 30 4.49 13.89 -8.52
CA PHE A 30 3.67 12.75 -8.95
C PHE A 30 4.51 11.53 -9.28
N ILE A 31 5.62 11.72 -9.99
CA ILE A 31 6.52 10.61 -10.35
C ILE A 31 7.11 9.99 -9.08
N SER A 32 7.49 10.78 -8.09
CA SER A 32 8.00 10.31 -6.80
C SER A 32 6.93 9.52 -6.02
N ARG A 33 5.65 9.91 -6.10
CA ARG A 33 4.57 9.12 -5.48
C ARG A 33 4.36 7.77 -6.17
N LEU A 34 4.47 7.73 -7.49
CA LEU A 34 4.43 6.46 -8.22
C LEU A 34 5.64 5.60 -7.89
N LYS A 35 6.82 6.20 -7.76
CA LYS A 35 8.04 5.49 -7.35
C LYS A 35 7.86 4.81 -6.00
N ASN A 36 7.29 5.49 -5.00
CA ASN A 36 7.01 4.88 -3.70
C ASN A 36 6.13 3.62 -3.81
N ILE A 37 5.15 3.61 -4.72
CA ILE A 37 4.30 2.43 -4.96
C ILE A 37 5.11 1.30 -5.58
N VAL A 38 5.97 1.60 -6.54
CA VAL A 38 6.86 0.61 -7.18
C VAL A 38 7.85 0.04 -6.17
N ASP A 39 8.45 0.89 -5.34
CA ASP A 39 9.39 0.48 -4.28
C ASP A 39 8.71 -0.47 -3.27
N ILE A 40 7.50 -0.13 -2.80
CA ILE A 40 6.71 -1.01 -1.90
C ILE A 40 6.36 -2.34 -2.59
N LYS A 41 6.03 -2.32 -3.87
CA LYS A 41 5.79 -3.55 -4.64
C LYS A 41 7.03 -4.44 -4.64
N HIS A 42 8.22 -3.87 -4.89
CA HIS A 42 9.48 -4.62 -4.88
C HIS A 42 9.78 -5.18 -3.48
N GLU A 43 9.64 -4.36 -2.42
CA GLU A 43 9.80 -4.81 -1.03
C GLU A 43 8.85 -5.99 -0.70
N LEU A 44 7.58 -5.95 -1.15
CA LEU A 44 6.65 -7.06 -0.96
C LEU A 44 7.07 -8.33 -1.71
N GLN A 45 7.71 -8.19 -2.86
CA GLN A 45 8.19 -9.31 -3.67
C GLN A 45 9.41 -10.03 -3.09
N GLU A 46 10.09 -9.45 -2.12
CA GLU A 46 11.20 -10.09 -1.39
C GLU A 46 10.71 -11.21 -0.46
N TYR A 47 9.46 -11.12 0.00
CA TYR A 47 8.84 -12.13 0.85
C TYR A 47 8.27 -13.28 0.02
N ASN A 48 8.23 -14.49 0.61
CA ASN A 48 7.73 -15.70 -0.04
C ASN A 48 6.49 -16.29 0.65
N ALA A 49 6.21 -15.84 1.88
CA ALA A 49 5.04 -16.24 2.64
C ALA A 49 4.39 -15.03 3.31
N ILE A 50 3.08 -15.07 3.51
CA ILE A 50 2.34 -13.98 4.15
C ILE A 50 2.68 -13.90 5.64
N GLU A 51 2.96 -15.03 6.25
CA GLU A 51 3.35 -15.18 7.64
C GLU A 51 4.67 -14.49 7.97
N ASP A 52 5.58 -14.41 7.00
CA ASP A 52 6.89 -13.77 7.12
C ASP A 52 6.81 -12.24 7.00
N LEU A 53 5.65 -11.70 6.61
CA LEU A 53 5.48 -10.29 6.38
C LEU A 53 5.41 -9.53 7.71
N PRO A 54 6.35 -8.62 8.02
CA PRO A 54 6.33 -7.88 9.26
C PRO A 54 5.18 -6.85 9.29
N ASP A 55 4.69 -6.54 10.49
CA ASP A 55 3.54 -5.64 10.69
C ASP A 55 3.76 -4.25 10.10
N ASN A 56 4.96 -3.71 10.22
CA ASN A 56 5.31 -2.41 9.66
C ASN A 56 5.21 -2.39 8.13
N MET A 57 5.62 -3.49 7.46
CA MET A 57 5.54 -3.59 6.01
C MET A 57 4.09 -3.77 5.55
N LEU A 58 3.32 -4.60 6.26
CA LEU A 58 1.91 -4.78 6.00
C LEU A 58 1.14 -3.45 6.16
N LEU A 59 1.43 -2.71 7.24
CA LEU A 59 0.86 -1.38 7.49
C LEU A 59 1.25 -0.38 6.38
N LYS A 60 2.54 -0.32 6.02
CA LYS A 60 3.06 0.53 4.94
C LYS A 60 2.34 0.26 3.62
N ALA A 61 2.18 -1.01 3.25
CA ALA A 61 1.46 -1.41 2.04
C ALA A 61 -0.03 -1.00 2.11
N LYS A 62 -0.70 -1.19 3.25
CA LYS A 62 -2.10 -0.78 3.43
C LYS A 62 -2.27 0.73 3.34
N GLN A 63 -1.37 1.52 3.92
CA GLN A 63 -1.38 2.99 3.84
C GLN A 63 -1.10 3.49 2.42
N ALA A 64 -0.30 2.77 1.65
CA ALA A 64 -0.06 3.06 0.23
C ALA A 64 -1.23 2.66 -0.69
N GLY A 65 -2.29 2.02 -0.14
CA GLY A 65 -3.50 1.68 -0.88
C GLY A 65 -3.54 0.25 -1.46
N PHE A 66 -2.56 -0.60 -1.16
CA PHE A 66 -2.57 -1.98 -1.63
C PHE A 66 -3.73 -2.77 -1.00
N SER A 67 -4.50 -3.47 -1.84
CA SER A 67 -5.53 -4.40 -1.38
C SER A 67 -4.89 -5.68 -0.83
N ASP A 68 -5.65 -6.42 0.00
CA ASP A 68 -5.18 -7.71 0.52
C ASP A 68 -4.87 -8.70 -0.63
N PHE A 69 -5.65 -8.61 -1.72
CA PHE A 69 -5.41 -9.37 -2.95
C PHE A 69 -4.07 -9.02 -3.63
N GLN A 70 -3.75 -7.74 -3.74
CA GLN A 70 -2.47 -7.31 -4.33
C GLN A 70 -1.29 -7.73 -3.47
N ILE A 71 -1.41 -7.60 -2.14
CA ILE A 71 -0.37 -8.04 -1.20
C ILE A 71 -0.14 -9.55 -1.37
N ALA A 72 -1.20 -10.35 -1.33
CA ALA A 72 -1.10 -11.80 -1.56
C ALA A 72 -0.43 -12.13 -2.90
N ARG A 73 -0.83 -11.45 -3.97
CA ARG A 73 -0.28 -11.66 -5.30
C ARG A 73 1.21 -11.34 -5.41
N PHE A 74 1.67 -10.28 -4.74
CA PHE A 74 3.08 -9.88 -4.81
C PHE A 74 3.97 -10.76 -3.93
N VAL A 75 3.49 -11.16 -2.76
CA VAL A 75 4.23 -12.02 -1.83
C VAL A 75 4.29 -13.46 -2.35
N LEU A 76 3.16 -14.04 -2.72
CA LEU A 76 3.08 -15.46 -3.06
C LEU A 76 3.48 -15.78 -4.50
N LYS A 77 3.60 -14.76 -5.38
CA LYS A 77 4.00 -14.90 -6.80
C LYS A 77 3.25 -16.08 -7.42
N PRO A 78 2.13 -15.93 -8.06
CA PRO A 78 1.07 -16.91 -8.31
C PRO A 78 1.62 -18.26 -8.80
N LYS A 79 1.92 -19.15 -7.87
CA LYS A 79 2.28 -20.55 -8.11
C LYS A 79 1.06 -21.46 -8.02
N SER A 80 -0.04 -20.97 -7.46
CA SER A 80 -1.27 -21.73 -7.30
C SER A 80 -2.45 -20.99 -7.93
N GLY A 81 -3.32 -21.72 -8.59
CA GLY A 81 -4.52 -21.18 -9.24
C GLY A 81 -5.64 -20.76 -8.28
N ASN A 82 -5.37 -20.66 -6.97
CA ASN A 82 -6.41 -20.39 -5.98
C ASN A 82 -6.18 -19.05 -5.25
N MET A 83 -6.25 -17.96 -6.04
CA MET A 83 -6.10 -16.58 -5.56
C MET A 83 -7.09 -16.19 -4.46
N GLU A 84 -8.23 -16.86 -4.34
CA GLU A 84 -9.23 -16.56 -3.31
C GLU A 84 -8.77 -16.99 -1.92
N LYS A 85 -8.17 -18.17 -1.80
CA LYS A 85 -7.59 -18.66 -0.54
C LYS A 85 -6.43 -17.76 -0.09
N GLU A 86 -5.59 -17.34 -1.03
CA GLU A 86 -4.45 -16.47 -0.76
C GLU A 86 -4.89 -15.08 -0.30
N ASN A 87 -5.92 -14.52 -0.93
CA ASN A 87 -6.54 -13.27 -0.49
C ASN A 87 -7.13 -13.39 0.92
N LEU A 88 -7.79 -14.51 1.21
CA LEU A 88 -8.36 -14.75 2.53
C LEU A 88 -7.26 -14.90 3.59
N ALA A 89 -6.16 -15.57 3.28
CA ALA A 89 -5.00 -15.71 4.16
C ALA A 89 -4.41 -14.34 4.50
N ALA A 90 -4.13 -13.50 3.51
CA ALA A 90 -3.63 -12.14 3.71
C ALA A 90 -4.59 -11.28 4.55
N ARG A 91 -5.89 -11.41 4.30
CA ARG A 91 -6.92 -10.70 5.07
C ARG A 91 -6.98 -11.15 6.53
N ASN A 92 -6.91 -12.46 6.79
CA ASN A 92 -6.93 -13.00 8.14
C ASN A 92 -5.69 -12.59 8.91
N HIS A 93 -4.51 -12.75 8.30
CA HIS A 93 -3.24 -12.32 8.87
C HIS A 93 -3.25 -10.83 9.29
N ARG A 94 -3.78 -9.96 8.43
CA ARG A 94 -3.94 -8.54 8.73
C ARG A 94 -4.88 -8.29 9.92
N LYS A 95 -6.01 -9.02 9.99
CA LYS A 95 -6.99 -8.88 11.08
C LYS A 95 -6.44 -9.35 12.42
N GLU A 96 -5.73 -10.46 12.43
CA GLU A 96 -5.10 -11.03 13.64
C GLU A 96 -4.08 -10.06 14.24
N ARG A 97 -3.44 -9.25 13.39
CA ARG A 97 -2.49 -8.21 13.83
C ARG A 97 -3.15 -6.86 14.12
N GLY A 98 -4.47 -6.79 14.14
CA GLY A 98 -5.22 -5.59 14.47
C GLY A 98 -5.13 -4.46 13.44
N ILE A 99 -4.59 -4.72 12.24
CA ILE A 99 -4.52 -3.73 11.15
C ILE A 99 -5.89 -3.66 10.47
N LEU A 100 -6.75 -2.80 10.99
CA LEU A 100 -8.11 -2.63 10.50
C LEU A 100 -8.27 -1.27 9.82
N PRO A 101 -9.06 -1.18 8.74
CA PRO A 101 -9.40 0.10 8.15
C PRO A 101 -10.27 0.90 9.11
N SER A 102 -9.94 2.17 9.29
CA SER A 102 -10.79 3.11 10.01
C SER A 102 -11.42 4.10 9.04
N VAL A 103 -12.71 4.35 9.19
CA VAL A 103 -13.44 5.33 8.39
C VAL A 103 -13.72 6.54 9.26
N LYS A 104 -13.26 7.72 8.83
CA LYS A 104 -13.59 8.99 9.46
C LYS A 104 -14.71 9.67 8.70
N ARG A 105 -15.79 10.00 9.39
CA ARG A 105 -16.85 10.84 8.83
C ARG A 105 -16.36 12.30 8.84
N ILE A 106 -16.27 12.91 7.68
CA ILE A 106 -15.94 14.32 7.55
C ILE A 106 -17.25 15.08 7.42
N ASN A 107 -17.49 16.04 8.31
CA ASN A 107 -18.64 16.92 8.22
C ASN A 107 -18.31 18.07 7.26
N THR A 108 -18.83 18.04 6.05
CA THR A 108 -18.56 19.01 4.98
C THR A 108 -19.29 20.35 5.17
N VAL A 109 -20.13 20.48 6.18
CA VAL A 109 -20.92 21.70 6.44
C VAL A 109 -20.15 22.75 7.25
N ALA A 110 -19.07 22.35 7.91
CA ALA A 110 -18.17 23.29 8.60
C ALA A 110 -16.96 23.59 7.69
N SER A 111 -17.04 24.65 6.98
CA SER A 111 -16.27 25.05 5.79
C SER A 111 -14.83 25.48 6.02
N GLU A 112 -14.06 24.89 6.87
CA GLU A 112 -12.65 25.31 7.03
C GLU A 112 -11.64 24.18 7.29
N GLN A 113 -11.89 22.95 6.93
CA GLN A 113 -10.86 21.93 7.13
C GLN A 113 -10.62 21.09 5.87
N THR A 114 -9.42 21.24 5.39
CA THR A 114 -8.73 20.47 4.37
C THR A 114 -9.12 18.99 4.42
N ILE A 115 -9.69 18.51 3.33
CA ILE A 115 -10.09 17.11 3.17
C ILE A 115 -8.83 16.26 3.05
N PHE A 116 -8.41 15.66 4.16
CA PHE A 116 -7.47 14.54 4.13
C PHE A 116 -8.21 13.26 4.45
N THR A 117 -8.51 12.47 3.44
CA THR A 117 -8.81 11.06 3.61
C THR A 117 -7.52 10.32 3.95
N SER A 118 -7.09 10.35 5.19
CA SER A 118 -6.05 9.46 5.64
C SER A 118 -6.72 8.19 6.16
N LEU A 119 -6.49 7.07 5.50
CA LEU A 119 -6.68 5.75 6.07
C LEU A 119 -5.64 5.60 7.20
N THR A 120 -6.00 6.03 8.38
CA THR A 120 -5.16 5.80 9.57
C THR A 120 -5.50 4.43 10.12
N CYS A 121 -4.60 3.48 9.97
CA CYS A 121 -4.64 2.26 10.76
C CYS A 121 -4.24 2.62 12.20
N HIS A 122 -5.16 2.51 13.15
CA HIS A 122 -4.84 2.64 14.57
C HIS A 122 -4.27 1.30 15.05
N SER A 123 -3.00 1.33 15.45
CA SER A 123 -2.49 0.32 16.38
C SER A 123 -3.09 0.61 17.76
N LEU A 124 -3.95 -0.27 18.24
CA LEU A 124 -4.40 -0.26 19.63
C LEU A 124 -3.20 -0.58 20.53
N SER A 125 -2.57 0.46 21.09
CA SER A 125 -1.74 0.28 22.28
C SER A 125 -2.65 -0.17 23.42
N GLN A 126 -2.46 -1.41 23.86
CA GLN A 126 -3.07 -1.92 25.08
C GLN A 126 -2.67 -1.04 26.27
N GLN A 127 -3.62 -0.30 26.79
CA GLN A 127 -3.53 0.17 28.17
C GLN A 127 -4.06 -0.94 29.07
N SER A 128 -3.14 -1.59 29.76
CA SER A 128 -3.46 -2.47 30.87
C SER A 128 -4.13 -1.64 31.99
N PRO A 129 -5.23 -2.08 32.58
CA PRO A 129 -5.73 -1.46 33.80
C PRO A 129 -4.87 -1.94 34.97
N THR A 130 -4.04 -1.09 35.49
CA THR A 130 -3.52 -1.27 36.85
C THR A 130 -4.59 -0.84 37.86
N ARG A 131 -4.82 -1.71 38.77
CA ARG A 131 -5.61 -1.65 39.98
C ARG A 131 -5.30 -0.43 40.84
#